data_4012251684e1ca58e24634abd4120981
#
_entry.id   4012251684e1ca58e24634abd4120981
#
_cell.length_a   1.000
_cell.length_b   1.000
_cell.length_c   1.000
_cell.angle_alpha   90.00
_cell.angle_beta   90.00
_cell.angle_gamma   90.00
#
_symmetry.space_group_name_H-M   'P 1'
#
loop_
_entity.id
_entity.type
_entity.pdbx_description
1 polymer ?
#
loop_
_entity_poly.entity_id
_entity_poly.type
_entity_poly.pdbx_seq_one_letter_code
_entity_poly.pdbx_strand_id
1 'polypeptide(L)'
;ARMMYKSGCRLVSIGVESGSQKMLDNIGKKITLDDIRNTVKILKKNKIKIYNYFVIGLPWETEETVEETIKFAIELDSNFISFYTATPLPGTKYFAYAMLNKLVEGNLDFRSAYYEPVVRSEHLSKERIFELHKQAVKRFYLRPRFIIKTLLSLRSFAEVKNYFIAGINLLLKK
;
A
#
# COMPACT_ATOMS: atom_id res chain seq x y z
N ALA A 1 6.15 -17.82 -13.06
CA ALA A 1 6.60 -17.91 -11.66
C ALA A 1 7.63 -19.04 -11.45
N ARG A 2 7.34 -20.29 -11.91
CA ARG A 2 8.30 -21.43 -11.73
C ARG A 2 9.69 -21.17 -12.33
N MET A 3 9.75 -20.63 -13.54
CA MET A 3 11.03 -20.27 -14.18
C MET A 3 11.73 -19.12 -13.45
N MET A 4 10.99 -18.11 -13.02
CA MET A 4 11.53 -17.01 -12.19
C MET A 4 12.21 -17.56 -10.93
N TYR A 5 11.54 -18.47 -10.22
CA TYR A 5 12.12 -19.07 -9.01
C TYR A 5 13.40 -19.86 -9.33
N LYS A 6 13.40 -20.66 -10.41
CA LYS A 6 14.57 -21.41 -10.85
C LYS A 6 15.74 -20.50 -11.24
N SER A 7 15.47 -19.32 -11.81
CA SER A 7 16.49 -18.32 -12.17
C SER A 7 16.97 -17.48 -10.97
N GLY A 8 16.56 -17.80 -9.75
CA GLY A 8 17.01 -17.10 -8.55
C GLY A 8 16.08 -16.01 -8.03
N CYS A 9 14.95 -15.71 -8.66
CA CYS A 9 13.98 -14.74 -8.15
C CYS A 9 13.36 -15.21 -6.83
N ARG A 10 13.44 -14.41 -5.79
CA ARG A 10 12.93 -14.73 -4.44
C ARG A 10 11.89 -13.73 -3.94
N LEU A 11 11.81 -12.56 -4.54
CA LEU A 11 10.87 -11.49 -4.19
C LEU A 11 10.38 -10.82 -5.48
N VAL A 12 9.09 -10.53 -5.54
CA VAL A 12 8.46 -9.75 -6.60
C VAL A 12 7.67 -8.61 -5.95
N SER A 13 7.84 -7.41 -6.48
CA SER A 13 7.06 -6.24 -6.12
C SER A 13 5.90 -6.05 -7.10
N ILE A 14 4.70 -5.79 -6.58
CA ILE A 14 3.48 -5.62 -7.36
C ILE A 14 2.82 -4.30 -6.95
N GLY A 15 2.62 -3.41 -7.92
CA GLY A 15 1.76 -2.25 -7.76
C GLY A 15 0.30 -2.70 -7.84
N VAL A 16 -0.35 -2.91 -6.70
CA VAL A 16 -1.78 -3.20 -6.60
C VAL A 16 -2.60 -1.93 -6.74
N GLU A 17 -2.11 -0.86 -6.17
CA GLU A 17 -2.64 0.51 -6.07
C GLU A 17 -3.88 0.59 -5.18
N SER A 18 -4.98 -0.12 -5.49
CA SER A 18 -6.22 -0.10 -4.72
C SER A 18 -6.85 -1.50 -4.60
N GLY A 19 -7.59 -1.71 -3.54
CA GLY A 19 -8.48 -2.86 -3.35
C GLY A 19 -9.91 -2.60 -3.79
N SER A 20 -10.18 -1.44 -4.37
CA SER A 20 -11.46 -1.10 -4.99
C SER A 20 -11.35 -1.18 -6.51
N GLN A 21 -12.19 -2.01 -7.15
CA GLN A 21 -12.21 -2.11 -8.61
C GLN A 21 -12.52 -0.76 -9.24
N LYS A 22 -13.47 -0.01 -8.66
CA LYS A 22 -13.83 1.35 -9.10
C LYS A 22 -12.59 2.27 -9.14
N MET A 23 -11.72 2.19 -8.14
CA MET A 23 -10.50 3.00 -8.11
C MET A 23 -9.50 2.53 -9.16
N LEU A 24 -9.32 1.22 -9.35
CA LEU A 24 -8.46 0.68 -10.41
C LEU A 24 -8.91 1.16 -11.79
N ASP A 25 -10.21 1.15 -12.04
CA ASP A 25 -10.79 1.62 -13.30
C ASP A 25 -10.57 3.11 -13.50
N ASN A 26 -10.79 3.93 -12.46
CA ASN A 26 -10.60 5.38 -12.49
C ASN A 26 -9.15 5.79 -12.81
N ILE A 27 -8.16 5.07 -12.26
CA ILE A 27 -6.74 5.31 -12.57
C ILE A 27 -6.29 4.68 -13.89
N GLY A 28 -7.20 3.99 -14.59
CA GLY A 28 -6.91 3.33 -15.87
C GLY A 28 -6.05 2.09 -15.76
N LYS A 29 -6.00 1.45 -14.61
CA LYS A 29 -5.26 0.20 -14.40
C LYS A 29 -6.10 -0.96 -14.90
N LYS A 30 -5.82 -1.40 -16.11
CA LYS A 30 -6.59 -2.43 -16.84
C LYS A 30 -6.36 -3.85 -16.27
N ILE A 31 -6.60 -4.03 -14.97
CA ILE A 31 -6.53 -5.31 -14.27
C ILE A 31 -7.71 -5.43 -13.30
N THR A 32 -8.12 -6.64 -13.00
CA THR A 32 -9.16 -6.92 -12.01
C THR A 32 -8.56 -7.32 -10.66
N LEU A 33 -9.36 -7.20 -9.59
CA LEU A 33 -8.99 -7.72 -8.28
C LEU A 33 -8.72 -9.23 -8.33
N ASP A 34 -9.42 -9.97 -9.20
CA ASP A 34 -9.21 -11.41 -9.37
C ASP A 34 -7.88 -11.72 -10.07
N ASP A 35 -7.44 -10.90 -11.03
CA ASP A 35 -6.11 -11.02 -11.62
C ASP A 35 -5.00 -10.88 -10.56
N ILE A 36 -5.19 -9.93 -9.64
CA ILE A 36 -4.26 -9.71 -8.53
C ILE A 36 -4.28 -10.91 -7.58
N ARG A 37 -5.46 -11.42 -7.17
CA ARG A 37 -5.61 -12.63 -6.34
C ARG A 37 -4.89 -13.82 -6.97
N ASN A 38 -5.13 -14.05 -8.25
CA ASN A 38 -4.53 -15.16 -9.01
C ASN A 38 -3.00 -15.01 -9.08
N THR A 39 -2.50 -13.81 -9.35
CA THR A 39 -1.06 -13.52 -9.39
C THR A 39 -0.41 -13.82 -8.02
N VAL A 40 -0.99 -13.33 -6.94
CA VAL A 40 -0.50 -13.59 -5.58
C VAL A 40 -0.51 -15.09 -5.26
N LYS A 41 -1.58 -15.80 -5.60
CA LYS A 41 -1.70 -17.26 -5.42
C LYS A 41 -0.61 -18.02 -6.18
N ILE A 42 -0.35 -17.66 -7.44
CA ILE A 42 0.69 -18.27 -8.28
C ILE A 42 2.08 -18.03 -7.69
N LEU A 43 2.39 -16.82 -7.26
CA LEU A 43 3.70 -16.49 -6.68
C LEU A 43 3.92 -17.24 -5.36
N LYS A 44 2.93 -17.28 -4.47
CA LYS A 44 2.99 -18.05 -3.22
C LYS A 44 3.22 -19.54 -3.45
N LYS A 45 2.50 -20.14 -4.41
CA LYS A 45 2.67 -21.56 -4.80
C LYS A 45 4.11 -21.85 -5.25
N ASN A 46 4.78 -20.89 -5.86
CA ASN A 46 6.15 -21.00 -6.32
C ASN A 46 7.20 -20.49 -5.32
N LYS A 47 6.82 -20.27 -4.05
CA LYS A 47 7.71 -19.84 -2.96
C LYS A 47 8.42 -18.49 -3.22
N ILE A 48 7.83 -17.63 -4.05
CA ILE A 48 8.28 -16.27 -4.29
C ILE A 48 7.60 -15.35 -3.27
N LYS A 49 8.40 -14.60 -2.52
CA LYS A 49 7.88 -13.57 -1.60
C LYS A 49 7.27 -12.43 -2.40
N ILE A 50 6.30 -11.75 -1.81
CA ILE A 50 5.53 -10.71 -2.46
C ILE A 50 5.59 -9.44 -1.62
N TYR A 51 5.87 -8.32 -2.29
CA TYR A 51 5.77 -6.98 -1.76
C TYR A 51 4.70 -6.22 -2.55
N ASN A 52 3.57 -5.93 -1.94
CA ASN A 52 2.51 -5.18 -2.60
C ASN A 52 2.57 -3.69 -2.23
N TYR A 53 2.36 -2.86 -3.24
CA TYR A 53 2.22 -1.42 -3.10
C TYR A 53 0.77 -1.01 -3.27
N PHE A 54 0.28 -0.17 -2.36
CA PHE A 54 -1.03 0.44 -2.37
C PHE A 54 -0.90 1.94 -2.29
N VAL A 55 -1.90 2.65 -2.80
CA VAL A 55 -1.98 4.11 -2.76
C VAL A 55 -3.27 4.49 -2.04
N ILE A 56 -3.20 5.46 -1.13
CA ILE A 56 -4.33 6.06 -0.42
C ILE A 56 -4.36 7.56 -0.72
N GLY A 57 -5.54 8.14 -0.85
CA GLY A 57 -5.73 9.55 -1.18
C GLY A 57 -5.81 9.81 -2.68
N LEU A 58 -6.24 8.80 -3.47
CA LEU A 58 -6.59 9.02 -4.88
C LEU A 58 -7.72 10.07 -5.00
N PRO A 59 -7.82 10.84 -6.10
CA PRO A 59 -8.75 11.97 -6.21
C PRO A 59 -10.19 11.66 -5.82
N TRP A 60 -10.70 10.52 -6.24
CA TRP A 60 -12.12 10.11 -6.06
C TRP A 60 -12.33 9.18 -4.86
N GLU A 61 -11.34 9.02 -4.03
CA GLU A 61 -11.35 8.06 -2.93
C GLU A 61 -12.25 8.54 -1.79
N THR A 62 -13.03 7.60 -1.25
CA THR A 62 -13.88 7.75 -0.06
C THR A 62 -13.38 6.86 1.07
N GLU A 63 -13.92 7.00 2.27
CA GLU A 63 -13.58 6.10 3.39
C GLU A 63 -13.90 4.64 3.07
N GLU A 64 -15.00 4.38 2.36
CA GLU A 64 -15.40 3.04 1.94
C GLU A 64 -14.38 2.41 0.99
N THR A 65 -13.88 3.16 -0.01
CA THR A 65 -12.91 2.62 -0.96
C THR A 65 -11.52 2.43 -0.34
N VAL A 66 -11.16 3.25 0.64
CA VAL A 66 -9.96 3.02 1.47
C VAL A 66 -10.14 1.75 2.32
N GLU A 67 -11.31 1.55 2.92
CA GLU A 67 -11.61 0.34 3.70
C GLU A 67 -11.57 -0.93 2.83
N GLU A 68 -12.09 -0.88 1.60
CA GLU A 68 -11.95 -1.95 0.60
C GLU A 68 -10.48 -2.28 0.35
N THR A 69 -9.64 -1.24 0.17
CA THR A 69 -8.20 -1.37 -0.06
C THR A 69 -7.49 -2.02 1.14
N ILE A 70 -7.82 -1.62 2.37
CA ILE A 70 -7.25 -2.22 3.58
C ILE A 70 -7.66 -3.70 3.72
N LYS A 71 -8.94 -4.01 3.52
CA LYS A 71 -9.45 -5.39 3.56
C LYS A 71 -8.77 -6.26 2.51
N PHE A 72 -8.64 -5.76 1.29
CA PHE A 72 -7.98 -6.47 0.21
C PHE A 72 -6.49 -6.71 0.47
N ALA A 73 -5.79 -5.72 1.00
CA ALA A 73 -4.38 -5.88 1.41
C ALA A 73 -4.22 -7.00 2.46
N ILE A 74 -5.14 -7.07 3.43
CA ILE A 74 -5.17 -8.12 4.46
C ILE A 74 -5.50 -9.49 3.85
N GLU A 75 -6.48 -9.56 2.94
CA GLU A 75 -6.90 -10.77 2.22
C GLU A 75 -5.74 -11.36 1.43
N LEU A 76 -5.00 -10.54 0.68
CA LEU A 76 -3.86 -10.97 -0.11
C LEU A 76 -2.75 -11.61 0.73
N ASP A 77 -2.66 -11.31 2.02
CA ASP A 77 -1.68 -11.86 2.98
C ASP A 77 -0.27 -11.96 2.39
N SER A 78 0.20 -10.87 1.80
CA SER A 78 1.54 -10.76 1.22
C SER A 78 2.62 -10.70 2.32
N ASN A 79 3.88 -10.95 1.93
CA ASN A 79 4.98 -10.93 2.88
C ASN A 79 5.27 -9.51 3.39
N PHE A 80 5.16 -8.54 2.48
CA PHE A 80 5.37 -7.12 2.78
C PHE A 80 4.34 -6.29 2.02
N ILE A 81 3.99 -5.15 2.58
CA ILE A 81 3.22 -4.12 1.88
C ILE A 81 3.77 -2.74 2.21
N SER A 82 3.49 -1.77 1.33
CA SER A 82 3.54 -0.35 1.64
C SER A 82 2.26 0.32 1.18
N PHE A 83 1.76 1.22 2.02
CA PHE A 83 0.79 2.21 1.61
C PHE A 83 1.53 3.52 1.36
N TYR A 84 1.31 4.12 0.20
CA TYR A 84 1.80 5.45 -0.15
C TYR A 84 0.63 6.41 -0.25
N THR A 85 0.88 7.69 -0.08
CA THR A 85 -0.12 8.71 -0.35
C THR A 85 -0.08 9.12 -1.82
N ALA A 86 -1.25 9.35 -2.40
CA ALA A 86 -1.35 9.80 -3.79
C ALA A 86 -0.70 11.17 -3.94
N THR A 87 0.30 11.26 -4.81
CA THR A 87 1.10 12.48 -5.00
C THR A 87 0.99 12.97 -6.44
N PRO A 88 0.45 14.18 -6.68
CA PRO A 88 0.34 14.76 -8.00
C PRO A 88 1.69 15.34 -8.45
N LEU A 89 2.48 14.54 -9.15
CA LEU A 89 3.78 15.00 -9.66
C LEU A 89 3.62 15.89 -10.90
N PRO A 90 4.37 16.99 -11.01
CA PRO A 90 4.34 17.88 -12.17
C PRO A 90 4.47 17.12 -13.49
N GLY A 91 3.67 17.49 -14.48
CA GLY A 91 3.64 16.85 -15.79
C GLY A 91 2.76 15.61 -15.90
N THR A 92 2.16 15.14 -14.80
CA THR A 92 1.24 14.01 -14.82
C THR A 92 -0.22 14.46 -15.02
N LYS A 93 -1.07 13.56 -15.54
CA LYS A 93 -2.53 13.80 -15.61
C LYS A 93 -3.13 14.07 -14.22
N TYR A 94 -2.63 13.40 -13.20
CA TYR A 94 -3.07 13.63 -11.83
C TYR A 94 -2.74 15.05 -11.36
N PHE A 95 -1.57 15.58 -11.68
CA PHE A 95 -1.22 16.96 -11.35
C PHE A 95 -2.19 17.96 -11.99
N ALA A 96 -2.44 17.83 -13.31
CA ALA A 96 -3.39 18.66 -14.01
C ALA A 96 -4.80 18.59 -13.40
N TYR A 97 -5.25 17.38 -13.07
CA TYR A 97 -6.53 17.14 -12.40
C TYR A 97 -6.60 17.80 -11.02
N ALA A 98 -5.57 17.64 -10.21
CA ALA A 98 -5.53 18.20 -8.85
C ALA A 98 -5.55 19.73 -8.85
N MET A 99 -4.84 20.34 -9.81
CA MET A 99 -4.86 21.81 -9.99
C MET A 99 -6.22 22.32 -10.47
N LEU A 100 -6.81 21.67 -11.47
CA LEU A 100 -8.13 22.04 -12.03
C LEU A 100 -9.24 21.95 -10.97
N ASN A 101 -9.23 20.90 -10.16
CA ASN A 101 -10.25 20.63 -9.13
C ASN A 101 -9.91 21.23 -7.76
N LYS A 102 -8.88 22.07 -7.68
CA LYS A 102 -8.48 22.77 -6.45
C LYS A 102 -8.24 21.81 -5.27
N LEU A 103 -7.62 20.66 -5.55
CA LEU A 103 -7.28 19.66 -4.51
C LEU A 103 -5.97 20.00 -3.77
N VAL A 104 -5.20 20.95 -4.33
CA VAL A 104 -3.97 21.47 -3.73
C VAL A 104 -4.31 22.56 -2.74
N GLU A 105 -3.84 22.42 -1.51
CA GLU A 105 -3.98 23.39 -0.43
C GLU A 105 -2.58 23.86 0.01
N GLY A 106 -2.27 25.13 -0.28
CA GLY A 106 -0.96 25.70 0.01
C GLY A 106 0.13 25.28 -0.98
N ASN A 107 1.38 25.31 -0.53
CA ASN A 107 2.53 24.93 -1.34
C ASN A 107 2.72 23.41 -1.35
N LEU A 108 3.00 22.84 -2.54
CA LEU A 108 3.33 21.43 -2.67
C LEU A 108 4.77 21.19 -2.19
N ASP A 109 4.91 20.48 -1.09
CA ASP A 109 6.21 19.94 -0.64
C ASP A 109 6.28 18.45 -0.91
N PHE A 110 7.12 18.06 -1.86
CA PHE A 110 7.26 16.68 -2.28
C PHE A 110 8.26 15.85 -1.45
N ARG A 111 8.94 16.45 -0.44
CA ARG A 111 9.98 15.75 0.34
C ARG A 111 9.42 14.64 1.21
N SER A 112 8.23 14.84 1.77
CA SER A 112 7.53 13.84 2.61
C SER A 112 6.37 13.15 1.87
N ALA A 113 6.13 13.48 0.61
CA ALA A 113 4.93 13.18 -0.16
C ALA A 113 4.58 11.68 -0.30
N TYR A 114 5.51 10.78 -0.05
CA TYR A 114 5.23 9.34 -0.11
C TYR A 114 4.40 8.81 1.08
N TYR A 115 4.47 9.49 2.21
CA TYR A 115 3.83 9.04 3.46
C TYR A 115 2.90 10.10 4.06
N GLU A 116 3.10 11.37 3.70
CA GLU A 116 2.29 12.50 4.13
C GLU A 116 1.52 13.07 2.94
N PRO A 117 0.18 13.19 3.02
CA PRO A 117 -0.60 13.71 1.92
C PRO A 117 -0.25 15.17 1.63
N VAL A 118 0.07 15.47 0.38
CA VAL A 118 0.33 16.84 -0.09
C VAL A 118 -0.92 17.49 -0.67
N VAL A 119 -1.95 16.69 -0.97
CA VAL A 119 -3.24 17.16 -1.48
C VAL A 119 -4.38 16.44 -0.77
N ARG A 120 -5.57 17.03 -0.78
CA ARG A 120 -6.81 16.35 -0.39
C ARG A 120 -7.37 15.53 -1.56
N SER A 121 -8.29 14.61 -1.30
CA SER A 121 -9.17 14.05 -2.33
C SER A 121 -10.44 14.90 -2.47
N GLU A 122 -11.35 14.52 -3.35
CA GLU A 122 -12.67 15.17 -3.46
C GLU A 122 -13.52 15.00 -2.20
N HIS A 123 -13.31 13.90 -1.47
CA HIS A 123 -14.15 13.48 -0.34
C HIS A 123 -13.41 13.44 1.00
N LEU A 124 -12.08 13.48 1.00
CA LEU A 124 -11.27 13.34 2.21
C LEU A 124 -10.27 14.49 2.34
N SER A 125 -10.17 15.09 3.53
CA SER A 125 -9.11 16.05 3.85
C SER A 125 -7.73 15.39 3.92
N LYS A 126 -6.67 16.17 3.89
CA LYS A 126 -5.28 15.67 4.04
C LYS A 126 -5.09 14.94 5.38
N GLU A 127 -5.62 15.54 6.46
CA GLU A 127 -5.55 14.97 7.80
C GLU A 127 -6.24 13.61 7.85
N ARG A 128 -7.43 13.51 7.22
CA ARG A 128 -8.17 12.24 7.17
C ARG A 128 -7.46 11.17 6.35
N ILE A 129 -6.89 11.54 5.20
CA ILE A 129 -6.05 10.63 4.39
C ILE A 129 -4.87 10.14 5.22
N PHE A 130 -4.21 11.02 5.99
CA PHE A 130 -3.08 10.66 6.83
C PHE A 130 -3.48 9.69 7.96
N GLU A 131 -4.62 9.93 8.60
CA GLU A 131 -5.16 9.01 9.60
C GLU A 131 -5.47 7.63 9.02
N LEU A 132 -6.15 7.59 7.88
CA LEU A 132 -6.48 6.35 7.18
C LEU A 132 -5.22 5.60 6.74
N HIS A 133 -4.21 6.30 6.26
CA HIS A 133 -2.90 5.72 5.93
C HIS A 133 -2.26 5.05 7.16
N LYS A 134 -2.21 5.76 8.31
CA LYS A 134 -1.69 5.17 9.56
C LYS A 134 -2.50 3.96 10.02
N GLN A 135 -3.83 4.04 9.92
CA GLN A 135 -4.71 2.92 10.25
C GLN A 135 -4.45 1.71 9.34
N ALA A 136 -4.30 1.93 8.02
CA ALA A 136 -4.01 0.88 7.05
C ALA A 136 -2.73 0.12 7.41
N VAL A 137 -1.65 0.85 7.69
CA VAL A 137 -0.36 0.26 8.08
C VAL A 137 -0.49 -0.54 9.39
N LYS A 138 -1.11 0.05 10.44
CA LYS A 138 -1.31 -0.62 11.72
C LYS A 138 -2.16 -1.88 11.58
N ARG A 139 -3.28 -1.80 10.88
CA ARG A 139 -4.19 -2.93 10.67
C ARG A 139 -3.55 -4.08 9.91
N PHE A 140 -2.65 -3.81 8.99
CA PHE A 140 -1.93 -4.87 8.28
C PHE A 140 -0.86 -5.52 9.15
N TYR A 141 0.02 -4.73 9.77
CA TYR A 141 1.21 -5.26 10.44
C TYR A 141 0.97 -5.76 11.86
N LEU A 142 -0.06 -5.23 12.56
CA LEU A 142 -0.38 -5.65 13.94
C LEU A 142 -1.38 -6.82 14.01
N ARG A 143 -1.79 -7.39 12.88
CA ARG A 143 -2.68 -8.57 12.90
C ARG A 143 -1.95 -9.79 13.47
N PRO A 144 -2.60 -10.60 14.34
CA PRO A 144 -1.96 -11.73 15.00
C PRO A 144 -1.32 -12.71 14.02
N ARG A 145 -2.01 -13.01 12.92
CA ARG A 145 -1.50 -13.91 11.87
C ARG A 145 -0.17 -13.44 11.26
N PHE A 146 -0.01 -12.13 11.02
CA PHE A 146 1.22 -11.57 10.50
C PHE A 146 2.35 -11.66 11.52
N ILE A 147 2.07 -11.31 12.78
CA ILE A 147 3.03 -11.36 13.89
C ILE A 147 3.54 -12.79 14.08
N ILE A 148 2.65 -13.77 14.21
CA ILE A 148 3.01 -15.17 14.39
C ILE A 148 3.85 -15.67 13.20
N LYS A 149 3.41 -15.41 11.97
CA LYS A 149 4.13 -15.80 10.75
C LYS A 149 5.53 -15.18 10.69
N THR A 150 5.65 -13.91 11.09
CA THR A 150 6.93 -13.20 11.13
C THR A 150 7.84 -13.83 12.19
N LEU A 151 7.36 -14.01 13.42
CA LEU A 151 8.14 -14.64 14.49
C LEU A 151 8.66 -16.04 14.10
N LEU A 152 7.81 -16.88 13.49
CA LEU A 152 8.19 -18.21 13.01
C LEU A 152 9.18 -18.18 11.83
N SER A 153 9.33 -17.06 11.15
CA SER A 153 10.24 -16.90 10.01
C SER A 153 11.62 -16.35 10.40
N LEU A 154 11.79 -15.86 11.63
CA LEU A 154 13.04 -15.28 12.10
C LEU A 154 14.13 -16.35 12.26
N ARG A 155 15.32 -16.04 11.76
CA ARG A 155 16.46 -16.97 11.75
C ARG A 155 17.67 -16.46 12.51
N SER A 156 17.68 -15.20 12.93
CA SER A 156 18.79 -14.59 13.65
C SER A 156 18.32 -13.59 14.71
N PHE A 157 19.14 -13.38 15.74
CA PHE A 157 18.89 -12.39 16.77
C PHE A 157 18.82 -10.95 16.21
N ALA A 158 19.61 -10.67 15.17
CA ALA A 158 19.59 -9.37 14.48
C ALA A 158 18.23 -9.12 13.82
N GLU A 159 17.63 -10.14 13.19
CA GLU A 159 16.26 -10.03 12.63
C GLU A 159 15.24 -9.75 13.73
N VAL A 160 15.30 -10.47 14.84
CA VAL A 160 14.40 -10.24 16.00
C VAL A 160 14.48 -8.79 16.47
N LYS A 161 15.70 -8.26 16.68
CA LYS A 161 15.93 -6.87 17.07
C LYS A 161 15.34 -5.88 16.07
N ASN A 162 15.56 -6.08 14.77
CA ASN A 162 15.09 -5.19 13.73
C ASN A 162 13.55 -5.16 13.66
N TYR A 163 12.90 -6.33 13.71
CA TYR A 163 11.43 -6.41 13.71
C TYR A 163 10.83 -5.84 15.01
N PHE A 164 11.50 -6.01 16.14
CA PHE A 164 11.06 -5.43 17.41
C PHE A 164 11.10 -3.89 17.38
N ILE A 165 12.20 -3.31 16.89
CA ILE A 165 12.33 -1.86 16.71
C ILE A 165 11.29 -1.34 15.73
N ALA A 166 11.07 -2.03 14.60
CA ALA A 166 10.05 -1.66 13.62
C ALA A 166 8.64 -1.71 14.24
N GLY A 167 8.34 -2.72 15.05
CA GLY A 167 7.06 -2.84 15.76
C GLY A 167 6.85 -1.71 16.77
N ILE A 168 7.86 -1.35 17.56
CA ILE A 168 7.81 -0.21 18.49
C ILE A 168 7.56 1.09 17.72
N ASN A 169 8.30 1.34 16.64
CA ASN A 169 8.12 2.53 15.83
C ASN A 169 6.72 2.63 15.22
N LEU A 170 6.14 1.49 14.84
CA LEU A 170 4.77 1.43 14.33
C LEU A 170 3.71 1.78 15.39
N LEU A 171 3.96 1.40 16.65
CA LEU A 171 3.06 1.72 17.77
C LEU A 171 3.21 3.16 18.25
N LEU A 172 4.46 3.67 18.31
CA LEU A 172 4.77 4.98 18.87
C LEU A 172 4.62 6.15 17.88
N LYS A 173 4.70 5.92 16.58
CA LYS A 173 4.41 6.98 15.59
C LYS A 173 2.94 7.39 15.67
N LYS A 174 2.72 8.53 16.38
CA LYS A 174 1.46 9.25 16.41
C LYS A 174 1.14 9.87 15.05
#